data_2123f6729d0bb5ac432153f4f7c5fb71
#
_entry.id   2123f6729d0bb5ac432153f4f7c5fb71
#
_cell.length_a   1.000
_cell.length_b   1.000
_cell.length_c   1.000
_cell.angle_alpha   90.00
_cell.angle_beta   90.00
_cell.angle_gamma   90.00
#
_symmetry.space_group_name_H-M   'P 1'
#
loop_
_entity.id
_entity.type
_entity.pdbx_description
1 polymer ?
#
loop_
_entity_poly.entity_id
_entity_poly.type
_entity_poly.pdbx_seq_one_letter_code
_entity_poly.pdbx_strand_id
1 'polypeptide(L)'
;LMLSDCAAPPIQRPEALAGAVLRECSRRGYSGAVLDFEAPPTEDRRRFAAVLGRRCAESRRSLYLPEAYAAAGEQRTVLINTAVSGGSLEEHLQEVCRQYGGAQNIALDLQRLQMSFSLPARNGRGEPLTQEALQVLLRQRQPAVFFSRDLCARYFTDSDNGESRFVLYDDAGTLRQKLNLGRQLGVAAAFLQWPEIRDIAAELLRRTSARA
;
A
#
# COMPACT_ATOMS: atom_id res chain seq x y z
N LEU A 1 -8.62 13.20 -6.82
CA LEU A 1 -8.51 13.94 -5.56
C LEU A 1 -8.13 12.98 -4.44
N MET A 2 -7.08 13.28 -3.68
CA MET A 2 -6.68 12.51 -2.50
C MET A 2 -7.20 13.18 -1.24
N LEU A 3 -7.72 12.39 -0.31
CA LEU A 3 -8.26 12.81 0.98
C LEU A 3 -7.51 12.06 2.07
N SER A 4 -6.73 12.77 2.90
CA SER A 4 -6.02 12.18 4.03
C SER A 4 -6.77 12.48 5.34
N ASP A 5 -6.67 11.57 6.30
CA ASP A 5 -7.19 11.75 7.65
C ASP A 5 -6.12 12.21 8.66
N CYS A 6 -4.92 12.52 8.18
CA CYS A 6 -3.83 13.06 9.00
C CYS A 6 -4.27 14.35 9.68
N ALA A 7 -4.30 14.34 11.03
CA ALA A 7 -4.77 15.43 11.86
C ALA A 7 -6.20 15.95 11.56
N ALA A 8 -7.01 15.14 10.85
CA ALA A 8 -8.38 15.52 10.52
C ALA A 8 -9.32 15.38 11.74
N PRO A 9 -10.21 16.36 11.99
CA PRO A 9 -11.21 16.25 13.02
C PRO A 9 -12.27 15.18 12.67
N PRO A 10 -13.11 14.74 13.64
CA PRO A 10 -14.23 13.86 13.37
C PRO A 10 -15.19 14.42 12.30
N ILE A 11 -15.70 13.55 11.46
CA ILE A 11 -16.58 13.94 10.34
C ILE A 11 -18.02 14.09 10.82
N GLN A 12 -18.42 15.31 11.16
CA GLN A 12 -19.76 15.58 11.70
C GLN A 12 -20.88 15.47 10.65
N ARG A 13 -20.59 15.77 9.36
CA ARG A 13 -21.59 15.83 8.28
C ARG A 13 -21.08 15.06 7.05
N PRO A 14 -21.11 13.71 7.07
CA PRO A 14 -20.59 12.89 5.97
C PRO A 14 -21.19 13.23 4.60
N GLU A 15 -22.49 13.48 4.55
CA GLU A 15 -23.21 13.81 3.31
C GLU A 15 -22.78 15.16 2.71
N ALA A 16 -22.59 16.15 3.55
CA ALA A 16 -22.13 17.47 3.14
C ALA A 16 -20.68 17.44 2.63
N LEU A 17 -19.81 16.68 3.35
CA LEU A 17 -18.42 16.51 2.96
C LEU A 17 -18.31 15.75 1.64
N ALA A 18 -19.03 14.65 1.45
CA ALA A 18 -19.06 13.91 0.19
C ALA A 18 -19.51 14.79 -0.99
N GLY A 19 -20.54 15.66 -0.76
CA GLY A 19 -20.94 16.64 -1.75
C GLY A 19 -19.85 17.66 -2.08
N ALA A 20 -19.09 18.11 -1.09
CA ALA A 20 -17.96 19.02 -1.30
C ALA A 20 -16.83 18.35 -2.11
N VAL A 21 -16.52 17.10 -1.81
CA VAL A 21 -15.53 16.30 -2.56
C VAL A 21 -15.91 16.20 -4.04
N LEU A 22 -17.16 15.86 -4.35
CA LEU A 22 -17.62 15.74 -5.74
C LEU A 22 -17.61 17.08 -6.47
N ARG A 23 -18.00 18.17 -5.81
CA ARG A 23 -17.88 19.51 -6.41
C ARG A 23 -16.43 19.86 -6.73
N GLU A 24 -15.51 19.55 -5.82
CA GLU A 24 -14.08 19.78 -6.05
C GLU A 24 -13.53 18.91 -7.20
N CYS A 25 -13.94 17.64 -7.27
CA CYS A 25 -13.61 16.79 -8.41
C CYS A 25 -14.12 17.39 -9.73
N SER A 26 -15.36 17.88 -9.77
CA SER A 26 -15.92 18.52 -10.95
C SER A 26 -15.17 19.80 -11.32
N ARG A 27 -14.91 20.65 -10.34
CA ARG A 27 -14.22 21.92 -10.53
C ARG A 27 -12.81 21.76 -11.10
N ARG A 28 -12.10 20.72 -10.68
CA ARG A 28 -10.70 20.44 -11.10
C ARG A 28 -10.57 19.41 -12.21
N GLY A 29 -11.66 18.82 -12.68
CA GLY A 29 -11.63 17.80 -13.72
C GLY A 29 -11.09 16.43 -13.23
N TYR A 30 -11.15 16.13 -11.93
CA TYR A 30 -10.71 14.84 -11.43
C TYR A 30 -11.74 13.75 -11.76
N SER A 31 -11.25 12.58 -12.19
CA SER A 31 -12.08 11.40 -12.49
C SER A 31 -12.58 10.67 -11.25
N GLY A 32 -12.06 10.99 -10.06
CA GLY A 32 -12.45 10.32 -8.82
C GLY A 32 -11.69 10.78 -7.61
N ALA A 33 -11.78 10.00 -6.54
CA ALA A 33 -11.12 10.25 -5.27
C ALA A 33 -10.36 9.03 -4.75
N VAL A 34 -9.34 9.28 -3.93
CA VAL A 34 -8.59 8.30 -3.15
C VAL A 34 -8.73 8.67 -1.69
N LEU A 35 -9.16 7.73 -0.85
CA LEU A 35 -9.11 7.87 0.60
C LEU A 35 -7.76 7.34 1.09
N ASP A 36 -6.93 8.24 1.60
CA ASP A 36 -5.64 7.95 2.22
C ASP A 36 -5.83 8.05 3.74
N PHE A 37 -6.57 7.08 4.29
CA PHE A 37 -6.94 7.02 5.69
C PHE A 37 -6.06 5.99 6.40
N GLU A 38 -5.15 6.47 7.24
CA GLU A 38 -4.17 5.66 7.97
C GLU A 38 -4.62 5.34 9.40
N ALA A 39 -5.45 6.20 9.99
CA ALA A 39 -5.93 5.99 11.36
C ALA A 39 -6.94 4.84 11.41
N PRO A 40 -7.08 4.15 12.58
CA PRO A 40 -8.09 3.12 12.77
C PRO A 40 -9.49 3.63 12.39
N PRO A 41 -10.30 2.79 11.69
CA PRO A 41 -11.60 3.20 11.21
C PRO A 41 -12.54 3.59 12.34
N THR A 42 -13.08 4.82 12.29
CA THR A 42 -14.15 5.29 13.15
C THR A 42 -15.50 5.24 12.44
N GLU A 43 -16.60 5.24 13.18
CA GLU A 43 -17.94 5.11 12.61
C GLU A 43 -18.27 6.27 11.64
N ASP A 44 -17.90 7.49 11.99
CA ASP A 44 -18.09 8.67 11.15
C ASP A 44 -17.31 8.59 9.82
N ARG A 45 -16.07 8.05 9.85
CA ARG A 45 -15.26 7.81 8.65
C ARG A 45 -15.82 6.67 7.81
N ARG A 46 -16.29 5.57 8.41
CA ARG A 46 -16.97 4.47 7.70
C ARG A 46 -18.22 4.99 7.00
N ARG A 47 -19.04 5.76 7.70
CA ARG A 47 -20.23 6.38 7.14
C ARG A 47 -19.89 7.32 5.99
N PHE A 48 -18.87 8.15 6.12
CA PHE A 48 -18.40 9.03 5.06
C PHE A 48 -17.94 8.24 3.83
N ALA A 49 -17.13 7.19 4.01
CA ALA A 49 -16.66 6.34 2.92
C ALA A 49 -17.84 5.69 2.16
N ALA A 50 -18.85 5.20 2.89
CA ALA A 50 -20.05 4.60 2.30
C ALA A 50 -20.89 5.64 1.51
N VAL A 51 -21.08 6.84 2.07
CA VAL A 51 -21.80 7.93 1.38
C VAL A 51 -21.05 8.38 0.12
N LEU A 52 -19.73 8.57 0.23
CA LEU A 52 -18.89 8.96 -0.89
C LEU A 52 -18.91 7.89 -1.99
N GLY A 53 -18.85 6.60 -1.61
CA GLY A 53 -18.90 5.46 -2.55
C GLY A 53 -20.15 5.48 -3.40
N ARG A 54 -21.34 5.58 -2.78
CA ARG A 54 -22.61 5.69 -3.51
C ARG A 54 -22.62 6.86 -4.47
N ARG A 55 -22.23 8.05 -4.03
CA ARG A 55 -22.22 9.27 -4.86
C ARG A 55 -21.20 9.22 -5.99
N CYS A 56 -20.04 8.59 -5.77
CA CYS A 56 -19.08 8.34 -6.84
C CYS A 56 -19.66 7.42 -7.90
N ALA A 57 -20.33 6.33 -7.49
CA ALA A 57 -21.00 5.41 -8.40
C ALA A 57 -22.10 6.11 -9.24
N GLU A 58 -22.98 6.89 -8.60
CA GLU A 58 -24.03 7.67 -9.25
C GLU A 58 -23.48 8.68 -10.29
N SER A 59 -22.31 9.28 -9.99
CA SER A 59 -21.66 10.26 -10.87
C SER A 59 -20.61 9.65 -11.81
N ARG A 60 -20.49 8.32 -11.88
CA ARG A 60 -19.51 7.56 -12.69
C ARG A 60 -18.06 7.99 -12.41
N ARG A 61 -17.73 8.21 -11.14
CA ARG A 61 -16.40 8.56 -10.67
C ARG A 61 -15.77 7.37 -9.94
N SER A 62 -14.46 7.23 -10.10
CA SER A 62 -13.72 6.20 -9.38
C SER A 62 -13.54 6.57 -7.91
N LEU A 63 -13.65 5.58 -7.02
CA LEU A 63 -13.25 5.70 -5.62
C LEU A 63 -12.28 4.58 -5.27
N TYR A 64 -11.12 4.98 -4.74
CA TYR A 64 -10.12 4.09 -4.17
C TYR A 64 -10.10 4.29 -2.65
N LEU A 65 -10.13 3.19 -1.89
CA LEU A 65 -10.17 3.27 -0.44
C LEU A 65 -9.44 2.08 0.22
N PRO A 66 -8.88 2.28 1.43
CA PRO A 66 -8.23 1.20 2.17
C PRO A 66 -9.20 0.07 2.49
N GLU A 67 -8.69 -1.15 2.59
CA GLU A 67 -9.45 -2.37 2.88
C GLU A 67 -10.35 -2.23 4.13
N ALA A 68 -9.86 -1.55 5.17
CA ALA A 68 -10.61 -1.32 6.41
C ALA A 68 -11.92 -0.53 6.23
N TYR A 69 -12.10 0.12 5.07
CA TYR A 69 -13.33 0.87 4.71
C TYR A 69 -14.13 0.18 3.62
N ALA A 70 -13.69 -0.97 3.14
CA ALA A 70 -14.37 -1.74 2.12
C ALA A 70 -15.58 -2.47 2.71
N ALA A 71 -16.74 -1.82 2.78
CA ALA A 71 -18.01 -2.49 3.10
C ALA A 71 -18.52 -3.26 1.88
N ALA A 72 -19.16 -4.41 2.06
CA ALA A 72 -19.63 -5.25 0.96
C ALA A 72 -20.67 -4.53 0.07
N GLY A 73 -20.63 -4.77 -1.24
CA GLY A 73 -21.71 -4.45 -2.17
C GLY A 73 -21.64 -3.10 -2.90
N GLU A 74 -20.61 -2.29 -2.77
CA GLU A 74 -20.52 -0.98 -3.45
C GLU A 74 -19.46 -0.97 -4.58
N GLN A 75 -19.69 -0.18 -5.63
CA GLN A 75 -18.73 0.03 -6.73
C GLN A 75 -17.55 0.88 -6.24
N ARG A 76 -16.43 0.23 -5.93
CA ARG A 76 -15.18 0.86 -5.49
C ARG A 76 -14.00 -0.02 -5.83
N THR A 77 -12.82 0.56 -5.81
CA THR A 77 -11.56 -0.17 -5.90
C THR A 77 -10.88 -0.17 -4.53
N VAL A 78 -10.59 -1.35 -4.02
CA VAL A 78 -9.97 -1.51 -2.70
C VAL A 78 -8.46 -1.45 -2.83
N LEU A 79 -7.82 -0.62 -2.02
CA LEU A 79 -6.36 -0.51 -1.93
C LEU A 79 -5.85 -1.64 -1.06
N ILE A 80 -5.00 -2.48 -1.64
CA ILE A 80 -4.41 -3.64 -0.98
C ILE A 80 -2.94 -3.40 -0.72
N ASN A 81 -2.57 -3.35 0.55
CA ASN A 81 -1.20 -3.17 0.97
C ASN A 81 -0.33 -4.39 0.59
N THR A 82 0.78 -4.14 -0.09
CA THR A 82 1.73 -5.18 -0.52
C THR A 82 2.95 -5.32 0.39
N ALA A 83 3.05 -4.54 1.46
CA ALA A 83 4.12 -4.61 2.44
C ALA A 83 3.87 -5.72 3.48
N VAL A 84 3.70 -6.95 2.99
CA VAL A 84 3.47 -8.13 3.84
C VAL A 84 4.78 -8.64 4.43
N SER A 85 4.77 -9.03 5.70
CA SER A 85 5.94 -9.55 6.42
C SER A 85 5.87 -11.06 6.70
N GLY A 86 4.86 -11.76 6.19
CA GLY A 86 4.69 -13.20 6.34
C GLY A 86 3.73 -13.77 5.30
N GLY A 87 3.77 -15.08 5.10
CA GLY A 87 2.97 -15.78 4.09
C GLY A 87 3.46 -15.56 2.66
N SER A 88 2.56 -15.73 1.70
CA SER A 88 2.83 -15.52 0.27
C SER A 88 2.03 -14.30 -0.23
N LEU A 89 2.71 -13.31 -0.80
CA LEU A 89 2.06 -12.15 -1.41
C LEU A 89 1.15 -12.56 -2.57
N GLU A 90 1.55 -13.56 -3.35
CA GLU A 90 0.75 -14.05 -4.47
C GLU A 90 -0.56 -14.67 -3.98
N GLU A 91 -0.48 -15.56 -2.97
CA GLU A 91 -1.67 -16.19 -2.39
C GLU A 91 -2.59 -15.15 -1.75
N HIS A 92 -2.01 -14.16 -1.06
CA HIS A 92 -2.76 -13.05 -0.47
C HIS A 92 -3.52 -12.26 -1.56
N LEU A 93 -2.84 -11.86 -2.64
CA LEU A 93 -3.49 -11.12 -3.73
C LEU A 93 -4.56 -11.95 -4.45
N GLN A 94 -4.34 -13.26 -4.64
CA GLN A 94 -5.34 -14.16 -5.22
C GLN A 94 -6.58 -14.27 -4.32
N GLU A 95 -6.38 -14.37 -2.99
CA GLU A 95 -7.49 -14.42 -2.03
C GLU A 95 -8.29 -13.11 -2.03
N VAL A 96 -7.61 -11.99 -2.01
CA VAL A 96 -8.25 -10.66 -2.07
C VAL A 96 -9.00 -10.46 -3.38
N CYS A 97 -8.46 -10.91 -4.53
CA CYS A 97 -9.19 -10.91 -5.79
C CYS A 97 -10.50 -11.70 -5.69
N ARG A 98 -10.48 -12.87 -5.06
CA ARG A 98 -11.71 -13.67 -4.84
C ARG A 98 -12.69 -12.96 -3.90
N GLN A 99 -12.20 -12.42 -2.80
CA GLN A 99 -13.01 -11.72 -1.79
C GLN A 99 -13.75 -10.51 -2.37
N TYR A 100 -13.10 -9.74 -3.25
CA TYR A 100 -13.68 -8.53 -3.84
C TYR A 100 -14.25 -8.73 -5.25
N GLY A 101 -14.40 -9.97 -5.71
CA GLY A 101 -15.07 -10.30 -6.97
C GLY A 101 -14.28 -10.00 -8.22
N GLY A 102 -12.95 -9.97 -8.12
CA GLY A 102 -12.03 -9.88 -9.25
C GLY A 102 -10.97 -8.79 -9.13
N ALA A 103 -9.90 -8.93 -9.90
CA ALA A 103 -8.77 -8.02 -9.91
C ALA A 103 -9.11 -6.58 -10.31
N GLN A 104 -10.22 -6.38 -11.05
CA GLN A 104 -10.71 -5.06 -11.45
C GLN A 104 -11.24 -4.23 -10.27
N ASN A 105 -11.54 -4.87 -9.14
CA ASN A 105 -12.09 -4.24 -7.94
C ASN A 105 -11.02 -3.93 -6.89
N ILE A 106 -9.75 -4.22 -7.19
CA ILE A 106 -8.61 -3.92 -6.32
C ILE A 106 -7.55 -3.08 -7.03
N ALA A 107 -6.77 -2.37 -6.25
CA ALA A 107 -5.54 -1.71 -6.68
C ALA A 107 -4.43 -2.00 -5.67
N LEU A 108 -3.19 -2.06 -6.12
CA LEU A 108 -2.06 -2.25 -5.21
C LEU A 108 -1.74 -0.93 -4.50
N ASP A 109 -1.62 -0.99 -3.19
CA ASP A 109 -0.94 0.02 -2.38
C ASP A 109 0.49 -0.47 -2.14
N LEU A 110 1.43 0.08 -2.90
CA LEU A 110 2.84 -0.31 -2.89
C LEU A 110 3.60 0.48 -1.82
N GLN A 111 3.22 0.29 -0.56
CA GLN A 111 3.99 0.79 0.56
C GLN A 111 5.34 0.09 0.60
N ARG A 112 6.39 0.87 0.85
CA ARG A 112 7.74 0.35 0.89
C ARG A 112 8.03 -0.35 2.20
N LEU A 113 8.20 -1.66 2.16
CA LEU A 113 8.52 -2.46 3.33
C LEU A 113 9.92 -2.14 3.83
N GLN A 114 10.06 -1.78 5.11
CA GLN A 114 11.32 -1.59 5.82
C GLN A 114 11.10 -1.88 7.29
N MET A 115 11.40 -3.12 7.69
CA MET A 115 11.09 -3.63 9.03
C MET A 115 12.26 -4.39 9.62
N SER A 116 12.46 -4.27 10.93
CA SER A 116 13.40 -5.04 11.73
C SER A 116 12.65 -5.89 12.74
N PHE A 117 13.03 -7.16 12.87
CA PHE A 117 12.44 -8.10 13.82
C PHE A 117 13.55 -8.62 14.72
N SER A 118 13.40 -8.48 16.04
CA SER A 118 14.34 -9.05 17.02
C SER A 118 14.30 -10.58 16.99
N LEU A 119 15.44 -11.21 17.13
CA LEU A 119 15.57 -12.67 17.20
C LEU A 119 16.13 -13.07 18.59
N PRO A 120 15.49 -14.03 19.31
CA PRO A 120 14.23 -14.68 18.95
C PRO A 120 13.04 -13.71 18.97
N ALA A 121 12.06 -13.94 18.10
CA ALA A 121 10.87 -13.07 18.01
C ALA A 121 10.07 -13.13 19.31
N ARG A 122 10.04 -12.03 20.06
CA ARG A 122 9.33 -11.97 21.36
C ARG A 122 7.82 -11.84 21.20
N ASN A 123 7.35 -11.16 20.14
CA ASN A 123 5.93 -10.84 19.92
C ASN A 123 5.51 -10.90 18.43
N GLY A 124 6.40 -11.33 17.54
CA GLY A 124 6.13 -11.38 16.09
C GLY A 124 5.93 -10.01 15.42
N ARG A 125 6.09 -8.91 16.17
CA ARG A 125 5.96 -7.55 15.62
C ARG A 125 7.33 -7.03 15.22
N GLY A 126 7.43 -6.52 13.99
CA GLY A 126 8.60 -5.80 13.51
C GLY A 126 8.53 -4.33 13.91
N GLU A 127 9.70 -3.70 13.98
CA GLU A 127 9.85 -2.26 14.17
C GLU A 127 10.16 -1.62 12.81
N PRO A 128 9.50 -0.51 12.44
CA PRO A 128 9.83 0.22 11.22
C PRO A 128 11.28 0.70 11.24
N LEU A 129 11.98 0.56 10.11
CA LEU A 129 13.29 1.14 9.89
C LEU A 129 13.17 2.38 9.01
N THR A 130 13.90 3.44 9.35
CA THR A 130 14.04 4.56 8.42
C THR A 130 14.96 4.17 7.27
N GLN A 131 14.84 4.89 6.15
CA GLN A 131 15.72 4.69 4.98
C GLN A 131 17.20 4.89 5.36
N GLU A 132 17.49 5.90 6.17
CA GLU A 132 18.84 6.20 6.66
C GLU A 132 19.39 5.06 7.51
N ALA A 133 18.59 4.53 8.44
CA ALA A 133 18.99 3.41 9.30
C ALA A 133 19.27 2.15 8.48
N LEU A 134 18.42 1.82 7.51
CA LEU A 134 18.64 0.70 6.60
C LEU A 134 19.94 0.89 5.79
N GLN A 135 20.18 2.07 5.23
CA GLN A 135 21.39 2.36 4.47
C GLN A 135 22.66 2.27 5.32
N VAL A 136 22.61 2.73 6.58
CA VAL A 136 23.71 2.59 7.53
C VAL A 136 24.04 1.13 7.78
N LEU A 137 23.00 0.30 8.04
CA LEU A 137 23.18 -1.14 8.24
C LEU A 137 23.82 -1.82 7.03
N LEU A 138 23.29 -1.56 5.83
CA LEU A 138 23.81 -2.16 4.60
C LEU A 138 25.26 -1.77 4.32
N ARG A 139 25.64 -0.50 4.56
CA ARG A 139 27.00 -0.01 4.31
C ARG A 139 28.02 -0.49 5.36
N GLN A 140 27.65 -0.44 6.65
CA GLN A 140 28.57 -0.75 7.73
C GLN A 140 28.73 -2.26 7.94
N ARG A 141 27.66 -3.02 7.83
CA ARG A 141 27.65 -4.46 8.12
C ARG A 141 27.88 -5.31 6.88
N GLN A 142 27.62 -4.77 5.68
CA GLN A 142 27.73 -5.48 4.40
C GLN A 142 27.14 -6.91 4.46
N PRO A 143 25.90 -7.08 4.97
CA PRO A 143 25.33 -8.40 5.20
C PRO A 143 25.10 -9.13 3.88
N ALA A 144 25.08 -10.49 3.94
CA ALA A 144 24.59 -11.28 2.85
C ALA A 144 23.08 -11.04 2.67
N VAL A 145 22.69 -10.42 1.56
CA VAL A 145 21.30 -10.07 1.25
C VAL A 145 20.68 -11.17 0.39
N PHE A 146 19.51 -11.64 0.82
CA PHE A 146 18.73 -12.67 0.15
C PHE A 146 17.43 -12.09 -0.41
N PHE A 147 16.77 -12.82 -1.29
CA PHE A 147 15.47 -12.49 -1.83
C PHE A 147 14.44 -13.56 -1.45
N SER A 148 13.34 -13.13 -0.85
CA SER A 148 12.18 -13.99 -0.60
C SER A 148 11.22 -13.89 -1.79
N ARG A 149 10.97 -15.02 -2.45
CA ARG A 149 9.98 -15.09 -3.53
C ARG A 149 8.57 -14.91 -3.02
N ASP A 150 8.27 -15.50 -1.88
CA ASP A 150 6.92 -15.45 -1.28
C ASP A 150 6.53 -14.03 -0.89
N LEU A 151 7.45 -13.27 -0.31
CA LEU A 151 7.21 -11.89 0.11
C LEU A 151 7.46 -10.86 -0.99
N CYS A 152 8.12 -11.25 -2.10
CA CYS A 152 8.69 -10.33 -3.07
C CYS A 152 9.53 -9.23 -2.41
N ALA A 153 10.36 -9.58 -1.44
CA ALA A 153 11.13 -8.64 -0.63
C ALA A 153 12.57 -9.10 -0.41
N ARG A 154 13.48 -8.16 -0.10
CA ARG A 154 14.85 -8.46 0.33
C ARG A 154 14.89 -8.69 1.82
N TYR A 155 15.82 -9.55 2.26
CA TYR A 155 16.08 -9.74 3.68
C TYR A 155 17.54 -10.06 3.98
N PHE A 156 17.93 -9.79 5.21
CA PHE A 156 19.20 -10.23 5.79
C PHE A 156 19.06 -10.40 7.29
N THR A 157 20.01 -11.09 7.89
CA THR A 157 20.18 -11.14 9.35
C THR A 157 21.39 -10.32 9.74
N ASP A 158 21.28 -9.62 10.87
CA ASP A 158 22.36 -8.85 11.48
C ASP A 158 22.46 -9.22 12.97
N SER A 159 23.69 -9.32 13.47
CA SER A 159 23.95 -9.61 14.89
C SER A 159 24.93 -8.58 15.43
N ASP A 160 24.57 -7.96 16.55
CA ASP A 160 25.38 -6.96 17.23
C ASP A 160 25.27 -7.12 18.74
N ASN A 161 26.42 -7.19 19.46
CA ASN A 161 26.47 -7.29 20.91
C ASN A 161 25.60 -8.41 21.52
N GLY A 162 25.46 -9.55 20.84
CA GLY A 162 24.66 -10.68 21.30
C GLY A 162 23.16 -10.57 20.98
N GLU A 163 22.71 -9.47 20.38
CA GLU A 163 21.37 -9.31 19.85
C GLU A 163 21.38 -9.62 18.35
N SER A 164 20.44 -10.45 17.93
CA SER A 164 20.24 -10.76 16.51
C SER A 164 18.92 -10.18 16.02
N ARG A 165 18.92 -9.74 14.77
CA ARG A 165 17.71 -9.23 14.11
C ARG A 165 17.59 -9.73 12.68
N PHE A 166 16.36 -9.85 12.22
CA PHE A 166 16.00 -10.12 10.84
C PHE A 166 15.48 -8.82 10.24
N VAL A 167 16.06 -8.38 9.14
CA VAL A 167 15.66 -7.17 8.44
C VAL A 167 15.00 -7.54 7.12
N LEU A 168 13.81 -7.01 6.89
CA LEU A 168 13.01 -7.21 5.68
C LEU A 168 12.75 -5.86 5.03
N TYR A 169 13.05 -5.72 3.71
CA TYR A 169 12.93 -4.44 3.04
C TYR A 169 12.66 -4.54 1.54
N ASP A 170 12.13 -3.46 0.99
CA ASP A 170 11.93 -3.29 -0.44
C ASP A 170 13.01 -2.42 -1.09
N ASP A 171 13.42 -2.82 -2.28
CA ASP A 171 14.19 -2.02 -3.24
C ASP A 171 13.37 -1.80 -4.54
N ALA A 172 13.94 -1.09 -5.51
CA ALA A 172 13.28 -0.87 -6.80
C ALA A 172 12.96 -2.17 -7.54
N GLY A 173 13.81 -3.20 -7.38
CA GLY A 173 13.64 -4.51 -7.98
C GLY A 173 12.45 -5.26 -7.39
N THR A 174 12.31 -5.26 -6.06
CA THR A 174 11.21 -5.95 -5.36
C THR A 174 9.86 -5.26 -5.63
N LEU A 175 9.81 -3.92 -5.58
CA LEU A 175 8.59 -3.18 -5.94
C LEU A 175 8.16 -3.44 -7.38
N ARG A 176 9.13 -3.54 -8.32
CA ARG A 176 8.82 -3.91 -9.71
C ARG A 176 8.27 -5.33 -9.82
N GLN A 177 8.75 -6.26 -9.01
CA GLN A 177 8.20 -7.63 -8.97
C GLN A 177 6.77 -7.64 -8.43
N LYS A 178 6.48 -6.88 -7.37
CA LYS A 178 5.11 -6.70 -6.85
C LYS A 178 4.16 -6.11 -7.91
N LEU A 179 4.62 -5.09 -8.64
CA LEU A 179 3.87 -4.54 -9.79
C LEU A 179 3.62 -5.59 -10.89
N ASN A 180 4.63 -6.39 -11.23
CA ASN A 180 4.49 -7.44 -12.23
C ASN A 180 3.51 -8.54 -11.78
N LEU A 181 3.58 -8.93 -10.52
CA LEU A 181 2.64 -9.90 -9.92
C LEU A 181 1.19 -9.39 -10.01
N GLY A 182 0.94 -8.14 -9.60
CA GLY A 182 -0.39 -7.54 -9.73
C GLY A 182 -0.87 -7.52 -11.17
N ARG A 183 -0.01 -7.16 -12.13
CA ARG A 183 -0.34 -7.17 -13.55
C ARG A 183 -0.66 -8.58 -14.07
N GLN A 184 0.06 -9.60 -13.63
CA GLN A 184 -0.22 -11.02 -14.00
C GLN A 184 -1.58 -11.47 -13.49
N LEU A 185 -2.01 -10.99 -12.33
CA LEU A 185 -3.32 -11.24 -11.76
C LEU A 185 -4.45 -10.37 -12.37
N GLY A 186 -4.11 -9.42 -13.25
CA GLY A 186 -5.07 -8.54 -13.91
C GLY A 186 -5.40 -7.25 -13.15
N VAL A 187 -4.63 -6.92 -12.10
CA VAL A 187 -4.79 -5.64 -11.38
C VAL A 187 -4.31 -4.50 -12.26
N ALA A 188 -5.20 -3.52 -12.50
CA ALA A 188 -4.96 -2.44 -13.47
C ALA A 188 -4.32 -1.18 -12.87
N ALA A 189 -4.36 -1.01 -11.55
CA ALA A 189 -3.89 0.20 -10.88
C ALA A 189 -2.97 -0.11 -9.70
N ALA A 190 -1.98 0.76 -9.49
CA ALA A 190 -1.11 0.73 -8.33
C ALA A 190 -0.81 2.14 -7.86
N PHE A 191 -0.72 2.31 -6.55
CA PHE A 191 -0.38 3.56 -5.88
C PHE A 191 0.99 3.45 -5.23
N LEU A 192 1.78 4.50 -5.34
CA LEU A 192 3.08 4.64 -4.71
C LEU A 192 3.15 6.02 -4.06
N GLN A 193 3.61 6.07 -2.83
CA GLN A 193 3.80 7.32 -2.12
C GLN A 193 5.14 7.94 -2.50
N TRP A 194 5.12 9.14 -3.08
CA TRP A 194 6.34 9.83 -3.53
C TRP A 194 7.44 9.96 -2.46
N PRO A 195 7.13 10.31 -1.20
CA PRO A 195 8.16 10.37 -0.16
C PRO A 195 8.92 9.05 0.05
N GLU A 196 8.24 7.92 -0.10
CA GLU A 196 8.83 6.58 0.13
C GLU A 196 9.69 6.09 -1.03
N ILE A 197 9.39 6.53 -2.27
CA ILE A 197 10.06 6.01 -3.46
C ILE A 197 11.00 7.01 -4.13
N ARG A 198 11.11 8.23 -3.63
CA ARG A 198 11.87 9.30 -4.30
C ARG A 198 13.30 8.91 -4.66
N ASP A 199 13.99 8.19 -3.77
CA ASP A 199 15.37 7.73 -3.93
C ASP A 199 15.53 6.63 -5.00
N ILE A 200 14.50 5.83 -5.24
CA ILE A 200 14.49 4.70 -6.18
C ILE A 200 13.58 4.92 -7.40
N ALA A 201 12.88 6.05 -7.48
CA ALA A 201 11.88 6.28 -8.52
C ALA A 201 12.47 6.19 -9.94
N ALA A 202 13.66 6.74 -10.16
CA ALA A 202 14.32 6.68 -11.45
C ALA A 202 14.63 5.24 -11.88
N GLU A 203 15.00 4.38 -10.94
CA GLU A 203 15.24 2.96 -11.20
C GLU A 203 13.93 2.21 -11.38
N LEU A 204 12.95 2.42 -10.51
CA LEU A 204 11.65 1.77 -10.54
C LEU A 204 10.89 2.03 -11.85
N LEU A 205 10.94 3.26 -12.36
CA LEU A 205 10.21 3.69 -13.54
C LEU A 205 10.98 3.46 -14.86
N ARG A 206 12.22 2.98 -14.81
CA ARG A 206 12.94 2.58 -16.04
C ARG A 206 12.14 1.47 -16.74
N ARG A 207 11.71 1.75 -17.96
CA ARG A 207 11.20 0.70 -18.84
C ARG A 207 12.30 -0.33 -19.03
N THR A 208 12.07 -1.55 -18.60
CA THR A 208 12.90 -2.67 -19.04
C THR A 208 12.66 -2.79 -20.54
N SER A 209 13.63 -2.35 -21.36
CA SER A 209 13.62 -2.67 -22.79
C SER A 209 13.54 -4.18 -22.87
N ALA A 210 12.42 -4.70 -23.36
CA ALA A 210 12.32 -6.11 -23.70
C ALA A 210 13.46 -6.37 -24.69
N ARG A 211 14.46 -7.14 -24.27
CA ARG A 211 15.38 -7.75 -25.22
C ARG A 211 14.53 -8.68 -26.07
N ALA A 212 14.40 -8.30 -27.35
CA ALA A 212 13.90 -9.15 -28.40
C ALA A 212 14.75 -10.41 -28.51
#